data_0879f28feb002b3eb946f1ab85bd2ff1
#
_entry.id   0879f28feb002b3eb946f1ab85bd2ff1
#
_cell.length_a   1.000
_cell.length_b   1.000
_cell.length_c   1.000
_cell.angle_alpha   90.00
_cell.angle_beta   90.00
_cell.angle_gamma   90.00
#
_symmetry.space_group_name_H-M   'P 1'
#
loop_
_entity.id
_entity.type
_entity.pdbx_description
1 polymer ?
#
loop_
_entity_poly.entity_id
_entity_poly.type
_entity_poly.pdbx_seq_one_letter_code
_entity_poly.pdbx_strand_id
1 'polypeptide(L)' 'YAKAKVEIDAAYNNALPYFEKAYELEPDNDSFKHSLRSLYYRLGMNDKYEALAD' A
#
# COMPACT_ATOMS: atom_id res chain seq x y z
N TYR A 1 22.71 -4.50 4.85
CA TYR A 1 21.83 -3.64 5.64
C TYR A 1 20.92 -2.80 4.76
N ALA A 2 21.52 -1.94 3.92
CA ALA A 2 20.74 -1.17 2.95
C ALA A 2 20.05 -2.08 1.94
N LYS A 3 20.67 -3.21 1.64
CA LYS A 3 20.14 -4.19 0.71
C LYS A 3 18.83 -4.79 1.22
N ALA A 4 18.75 -5.06 2.52
CA ALA A 4 17.52 -5.60 3.10
C ALA A 4 16.36 -4.61 2.96
N LYS A 5 16.63 -3.34 3.16
CA LYS A 5 15.60 -2.30 3.02
C LYS A 5 15.11 -2.22 1.58
N VAL A 6 16.01 -2.30 0.62
CA VAL A 6 15.65 -2.27 -0.80
C VAL A 6 14.77 -3.46 -1.15
N GLU A 7 15.08 -4.64 -0.61
CA GLU A 7 14.29 -5.84 -0.85
C GLU A 7 12.89 -5.70 -0.28
N ILE A 8 12.76 -5.13 0.90
CA ILE A 8 11.46 -4.89 1.53
C ILE A 8 10.64 -3.90 0.70
N ASP A 9 11.27 -2.81 0.27
CA ASP A 9 10.57 -1.82 -0.54
C ASP A 9 10.11 -2.42 -1.87
N ALA A 10 10.93 -3.26 -2.48
CA ALA A 10 10.58 -3.93 -3.73
C ALA A 10 9.37 -4.85 -3.52
N ALA A 11 9.32 -5.57 -2.39
CA ALA A 11 8.19 -6.42 -2.07
C ALA A 11 6.91 -5.62 -1.92
N TYR A 12 6.98 -4.48 -1.22
CA TYR A 12 5.82 -3.60 -1.07
C TYR A 12 5.38 -3.03 -2.42
N ASN A 13 6.33 -2.61 -3.25
CA ASN A 13 6.00 -2.10 -4.58
C ASN A 13 5.34 -3.16 -5.45
N ASN A 14 5.78 -4.41 -5.33
CA ASN A 14 5.17 -5.51 -6.08
C ASN A 14 3.77 -5.83 -5.60
N ALA A 15 3.53 -5.69 -4.30
CA ALA A 15 2.22 -5.95 -3.71
C ALA A 15 1.23 -4.81 -3.96
N LEU A 16 1.73 -3.60 -4.14
CA LEU A 16 0.89 -2.41 -4.24
C LEU A 16 -0.18 -2.49 -5.33
N PRO A 17 0.16 -2.81 -6.59
CA PRO A 17 -0.87 -2.90 -7.63
C PRO A 17 -1.89 -3.99 -7.35
N TYR A 18 -1.48 -5.05 -6.68
CA TYR A 18 -2.39 -6.11 -6.29
C TYR A 18 -3.46 -5.59 -5.32
N PHE A 19 -3.02 -4.88 -4.29
CA PHE A 19 -3.96 -4.32 -3.31
C PHE A 19 -4.78 -3.18 -3.88
N GLU A 20 -4.20 -2.39 -4.77
CA GLU A 20 -4.96 -1.34 -5.45
C GLU A 20 -6.10 -1.94 -6.27
N LYS A 21 -5.81 -3.02 -6.97
CA LYS A 21 -6.82 -3.72 -7.77
C LYS A 21 -7.90 -4.33 -6.86
N ALA A 22 -7.48 -4.96 -5.78
CA ALA A 22 -8.42 -5.57 -4.85
C ALA A 22 -9.35 -4.53 -4.23
N TYR A 23 -8.80 -3.38 -3.85
CA TYR A 23 -9.61 -2.30 -3.29
C TYR A 23 -10.56 -1.73 -4.32
N GLU A 24 -10.11 -1.61 -5.57
CA GLU A 24 -10.94 -1.12 -6.66
C GLU A 24 -12.16 -2.01 -6.89
N LEU A 25 -11.96 -3.33 -6.76
CA LEU A 25 -13.04 -4.30 -6.94
C LEU A 25 -13.97 -4.37 -5.74
N GLU A 26 -13.44 -4.11 -4.54
CA GLU A 26 -14.21 -4.17 -3.31
C GLU A 26 -13.91 -2.95 -2.43
N PRO A 27 -14.38 -1.76 -2.84
CA PRO A 27 -14.06 -0.53 -2.11
C PRO A 27 -14.67 -0.49 -0.70
N ASP A 28 -15.66 -1.32 -0.43
CA ASP A 28 -16.27 -1.41 0.90
C ASP A 28 -15.50 -2.31 1.86
N ASN A 29 -14.47 -3.00 1.36
CA ASN A 29 -13.67 -3.90 2.18
C ASN A 29 -12.62 -3.12 2.95
N ASP A 30 -12.88 -2.90 4.25
CA ASP A 30 -11.97 -2.15 5.10
C ASP A 30 -10.60 -2.81 5.24
N SER A 31 -10.54 -4.14 5.15
CA SER A 31 -9.26 -4.86 5.23
C SER A 31 -8.34 -4.45 4.08
N PHE A 32 -8.87 -4.39 2.87
CA PHE A 32 -8.09 -3.96 1.70
C PHE A 32 -7.68 -2.50 1.83
N LYS A 33 -8.61 -1.66 2.26
CA LYS A 33 -8.33 -0.25 2.46
C LYS A 33 -7.20 -0.05 3.48
N HIS A 34 -7.28 -0.75 4.59
CA HIS A 34 -6.29 -0.65 5.65
C HIS A 34 -4.92 -1.13 5.18
N SER A 35 -4.88 -2.26 4.49
CA SER A 35 -3.63 -2.80 3.94
C SER A 35 -3.00 -1.83 2.95
N LEU A 36 -3.81 -1.27 2.07
CA LEU A 36 -3.35 -0.33 1.06
C LEU A 36 -2.80 0.95 1.69
N ARG A 37 -3.49 1.46 2.71
CA ARG A 37 -3.01 2.64 3.44
C ARG A 37 -1.65 2.37 4.07
N SER A 38 -1.50 1.19 4.69
CA SER A 38 -0.22 0.81 5.30
C SER A 38 0.90 0.77 4.28
N LEU A 39 0.62 0.25 3.09
CA LEU A 39 1.61 0.20 2.01
C LEU A 39 2.01 1.61 1.56
N TYR A 40 1.03 2.48 1.38
CA TYR A 40 1.31 3.87 1.00
C TYR A 40 2.18 4.56 2.04
N TYR A 41 1.86 4.36 3.31
CA TYR A 41 2.62 4.95 4.39
C TYR A 41 4.07 4.47 4.39
N ARG A 42 4.28 3.17 4.23
CA ARG A 42 5.62 2.59 4.22
C ARG A 42 6.44 3.03 3.03
N LEU A 43 5.80 3.25 1.91
CA LEU A 43 6.47 3.68 0.67
C LEU A 43 6.63 5.20 0.57
N GLY A 44 6.15 5.93 1.57
CA GLY A 44 6.26 7.39 1.60
C GLY A 44 5.31 8.07 0.64
N MET A 45 4.25 7.40 0.21
CA MET A 45 3.25 7.96 -0.69
C MET A 45 2.18 8.70 0.12
N ASN A 46 2.58 9.81 0.73
CA ASN A 46 1.71 10.54 1.65
C ASN A 46 0.42 11.03 1.02
N ASP A 47 0.47 11.49 -0.20
CA ASP A 47 -0.72 11.99 -0.88
C ASP A 47 -1.77 10.89 -1.01
N LYS A 48 -1.34 9.70 -1.40
CA LYS A 48 -2.24 8.57 -1.57
C LYS A 48 -2.71 8.03 -0.22
N TYR A 49 -1.83 8.06 0.77
CA TYR A 49 -2.18 7.66 2.13
C TYR A 49 -3.30 8.54 2.66
N GLU A 50 -3.17 9.85 2.50
CA GLU A 50 -4.19 10.79 2.95
C GLU A 50 -5.49 10.65 2.19
N ALA A 51 -5.41 10.30 0.91
CA ALA A 51 -6.62 10.11 0.10
C ALA A 51 -7.48 8.97 0.64
N LEU A 52 -6.86 7.96 1.25
CA LEU A 52 -7.58 6.84 1.84
C LEU A 52 -7.89 7.04 3.32
N ALA A 53 -7.32 8.07 3.94
CA ALA A 53 -7.60 8.39 5.33
C ALA A 53 -8.93 9.12 5.43
N ASP A 54 -9.74 8.70 6.37
CA ASP A 54 -11.04 9.37 6.59
C ASP A 54 -10.96 10.39 7.70
#